data_ae0defea5c12342f30dfd55c907efa88
#
_entry.id   ae0defea5c12342f30dfd55c907efa88
#
_cell.length_a   1.000
_cell.length_b   1.000
_cell.length_c   1.000
_cell.angle_alpha   90.00
_cell.angle_beta   90.00
_cell.angle_gamma   90.00
#
_symmetry.space_group_name_H-M   'P 1'
#
loop_
_entity.id
_entity.type
_entity.pdbx_description
1 polymer ?
#
loop_
_entity_poly.entity_id
_entity_poly.type
_entity_poly.pdbx_seq_one_letter_code
_entity_poly.pdbx_strand_id
1 'polypeptide(L)'
;MPPAGSSFTPLNLPPTFTLPPCLEYFTLTAGPNTDLWRKPPNGDVSTAPIVFTSLRSAFVLAEVTVSADWEMECDQGGLVIFAGAAPRSFSSDAPGRTPRLGGGPPRPGKWVKAGMEFCSGTVHASSVSATADGADWCLSPLCVPEPRGGGGRREGGGGGVGIQSLRIKLERIGHALWIWYQVPSAVPTGMTMTPEAVSSTWKKLREVTWFFYGVEEKFVHVGVYASRPNGVAGRDEAMWTMHGGETEGLVVEFEDLEIF
;
A
#
# COMPACT_ATOMS: atom_id res chain seq x y z
N MET A 1 -0.92 16.45 8.87
CA MET A 1 -1.36 17.06 7.58
C MET A 1 -0.18 17.18 6.64
N PRO A 2 -0.33 16.94 5.31
CA PRO A 2 0.74 17.19 4.35
C PRO A 2 1.21 18.64 4.44
N PRO A 3 2.49 18.92 4.08
CA PRO A 3 3.03 20.27 4.13
C PRO A 3 2.14 21.27 3.37
N ALA A 4 1.98 22.48 3.93
CA ALA A 4 1.16 23.51 3.30
C ALA A 4 1.59 23.76 1.87
N GLY A 5 0.65 23.78 0.92
CA GLY A 5 0.92 23.92 -0.52
C GLY A 5 1.33 22.63 -1.24
N SER A 6 1.24 21.46 -0.60
CA SER A 6 1.40 20.17 -1.28
C SER A 6 0.32 19.99 -2.35
N SER A 7 0.74 19.72 -3.57
CA SER A 7 -0.15 19.28 -4.65
C SER A 7 -0.07 17.78 -4.80
N PHE A 8 -1.22 17.11 -4.80
CA PHE A 8 -1.30 15.68 -5.06
C PHE A 8 -1.49 15.41 -6.55
N THR A 9 -0.82 14.38 -7.03
CA THR A 9 -0.89 13.92 -8.42
C THR A 9 -1.55 12.55 -8.44
N PRO A 10 -2.69 12.39 -9.14
CA PRO A 10 -3.29 11.09 -9.39
C PRO A 10 -2.52 10.35 -10.49
N LEU A 11 -2.35 9.04 -10.36
CA LEU A 11 -1.77 8.15 -11.34
C LEU A 11 -2.65 6.93 -11.49
N ASN A 12 -2.94 6.51 -12.73
CA ASN A 12 -3.80 5.37 -13.07
C ASN A 12 -5.23 5.49 -12.50
N LEU A 13 -5.70 6.70 -12.34
CA LEU A 13 -7.06 7.03 -11.89
C LEU A 13 -7.85 7.65 -13.04
N PRO A 14 -9.18 7.50 -13.06
CA PRO A 14 -10.00 8.10 -14.09
C PRO A 14 -9.90 9.63 -14.07
N PRO A 15 -10.05 10.31 -15.21
CA PRO A 15 -9.97 11.77 -15.27
C PRO A 15 -11.01 12.50 -14.39
N THR A 16 -12.06 11.80 -14.01
CA THR A 16 -13.13 12.30 -13.12
C THR A 16 -12.76 12.20 -11.64
N PHE A 17 -11.64 11.55 -11.30
CA PHE A 17 -11.21 11.43 -9.93
C PHE A 17 -10.80 12.79 -9.36
N THR A 18 -11.36 13.13 -8.21
CA THR A 18 -11.02 14.33 -7.47
C THR A 18 -10.72 13.98 -6.02
N LEU A 19 -9.59 14.45 -5.53
CA LEU A 19 -9.28 14.33 -4.10
C LEU A 19 -10.15 15.31 -3.30
N PRO A 20 -10.64 14.91 -2.12
CA PRO A 20 -11.30 15.84 -1.23
C PRO A 20 -10.31 16.93 -0.75
N PRO A 21 -10.79 18.13 -0.41
CA PRO A 21 -9.94 19.20 0.11
C PRO A 21 -9.21 18.83 1.41
N CYS A 22 -9.82 17.94 2.18
CA CYS A 22 -9.30 17.40 3.43
C CYS A 22 -9.00 15.92 3.21
N LEU A 23 -7.79 15.49 3.61
CA LEU A 23 -7.33 14.11 3.47
C LEU A 23 -7.59 13.27 4.73
N GLU A 24 -8.58 13.66 5.54
CA GLU A 24 -9.01 12.90 6.71
C GLU A 24 -9.65 11.58 6.32
N TYR A 25 -10.40 11.57 5.20
CA TYR A 25 -11.00 10.37 4.64
C TYR A 25 -11.15 10.48 3.12
N PHE A 26 -10.72 9.45 2.41
CA PHE A 26 -10.96 9.28 0.97
C PHE A 26 -10.74 7.83 0.54
N THR A 27 -11.15 7.49 -0.68
CA THR A 27 -11.05 6.14 -1.23
C THR A 27 -10.29 6.10 -2.54
N LEU A 28 -9.64 4.98 -2.82
CA LEU A 28 -9.15 4.61 -4.16
C LEU A 28 -9.79 3.29 -4.59
N THR A 29 -10.25 3.24 -5.84
CA THR A 29 -10.78 2.01 -6.43
C THR A 29 -9.75 1.39 -7.36
N ALA A 30 -9.35 0.15 -7.09
CA ALA A 30 -8.47 -0.63 -7.94
C ALA A 30 -9.27 -1.67 -8.73
N GLY A 31 -9.20 -1.59 -10.05
CA GLY A 31 -9.75 -2.63 -10.94
C GLY A 31 -8.89 -3.89 -10.94
N PRO A 32 -9.37 -4.97 -11.56
CA PRO A 32 -8.61 -6.20 -11.73
C PRO A 32 -7.33 -5.98 -12.56
N ASN A 33 -6.31 -6.81 -12.34
CA ASN A 33 -5.01 -6.75 -13.02
C ASN A 33 -4.24 -5.45 -12.81
N THR A 34 -4.48 -4.77 -11.68
CA THR A 34 -3.71 -3.59 -11.27
C THR A 34 -2.64 -3.97 -10.27
N ASP A 35 -1.40 -3.50 -10.48
CA ASP A 35 -0.29 -3.76 -9.56
C ASP A 35 0.81 -2.67 -9.63
N LEU A 36 1.61 -2.63 -8.59
CA LEU A 36 2.93 -2.03 -8.57
C LEU A 36 3.94 -3.12 -8.21
N TRP A 37 4.60 -3.68 -9.22
CA TRP A 37 5.50 -4.81 -9.06
C TRP A 37 6.70 -4.73 -9.99
N ARG A 38 7.87 -5.24 -9.55
CA ARG A 38 9.10 -5.33 -10.34
C ARG A 38 9.58 -6.76 -10.42
N LYS A 39 9.66 -7.28 -11.62
CA LYS A 39 10.18 -8.62 -11.88
C LYS A 39 11.09 -8.62 -13.11
N PRO A 40 12.41 -8.82 -12.94
CA PRO A 40 13.32 -8.98 -14.09
C PRO A 40 12.94 -10.20 -14.95
N PRO A 41 13.20 -10.16 -16.26
CA PRO A 41 13.75 -9.04 -17.03
C PRO A 41 12.70 -8.02 -17.49
N ASN A 42 11.42 -8.24 -17.22
CA ASN A 42 10.30 -7.51 -17.83
C ASN A 42 10.15 -6.06 -17.32
N GLY A 43 10.81 -5.70 -16.19
CA GLY A 43 10.71 -4.37 -15.61
C GLY A 43 9.49 -4.21 -14.69
N ASP A 44 8.99 -2.98 -14.58
CA ASP A 44 7.86 -2.66 -13.70
C ASP A 44 6.51 -2.88 -14.37
N VAL A 45 5.60 -3.49 -13.62
CA VAL A 45 4.16 -3.26 -13.75
C VAL A 45 3.83 -2.07 -12.84
N SER A 46 3.19 -1.03 -13.35
CA SER A 46 2.80 0.16 -12.61
C SER A 46 1.42 0.61 -13.11
N THR A 47 0.44 -0.22 -12.83
CA THR A 47 -0.97 -0.04 -13.20
C THR A 47 -1.87 0.25 -11.99
N ALA A 48 -1.34 0.09 -10.77
CA ALA A 48 -2.05 0.40 -9.54
C ALA A 48 -2.50 1.87 -9.49
N PRO A 49 -3.72 2.18 -9.07
CA PRO A 49 -4.15 3.52 -8.68
C PRO A 49 -3.26 4.06 -7.56
N ILE A 50 -2.68 5.23 -7.77
CA ILE A 50 -1.80 5.91 -6.82
C ILE A 50 -2.16 7.39 -6.75
N VAL A 51 -2.14 7.94 -5.54
CA VAL A 51 -2.17 9.37 -5.30
C VAL A 51 -0.94 9.76 -4.50
N PHE A 52 -0.11 10.66 -5.03
CA PHE A 52 1.14 11.02 -4.39
C PHE A 52 1.42 12.51 -4.43
N THR A 53 2.24 12.98 -3.51
CA THR A 53 2.84 14.32 -3.53
C THR A 53 4.36 14.23 -3.67
N SER A 54 4.96 15.27 -4.25
CA SER A 54 6.41 15.37 -4.43
C SER A 54 6.98 16.32 -3.39
N LEU A 55 7.82 15.81 -2.52
CA LEU A 55 8.42 16.60 -1.45
C LEU A 55 9.66 17.33 -1.95
N ARG A 56 9.72 18.63 -1.66
CA ARG A 56 10.89 19.49 -1.88
C ARG A 56 11.85 19.51 -0.68
N SER A 57 11.32 19.20 0.49
CA SER A 57 12.08 19.04 1.75
C SER A 57 12.41 17.56 1.98
N ALA A 58 13.33 17.31 2.90
CA ALA A 58 13.63 15.95 3.31
C ALA A 58 12.37 15.28 3.89
N PHE A 59 12.05 14.10 3.39
CA PHE A 59 11.00 13.25 3.95
C PHE A 59 11.36 12.87 5.39
N VAL A 60 10.43 12.98 6.30
CA VAL A 60 10.56 12.58 7.71
C VAL A 60 9.72 11.36 8.00
N LEU A 61 8.42 11.46 7.83
CA LEU A 61 7.48 10.35 8.01
C LEU A 61 6.22 10.52 7.17
N ALA A 62 5.54 9.40 6.92
CA ALA A 62 4.17 9.36 6.46
C ALA A 62 3.41 8.28 7.21
N GLU A 63 2.16 8.55 7.56
CA GLU A 63 1.28 7.54 8.15
C GLU A 63 -0.16 7.68 7.64
N VAL A 64 -0.87 6.56 7.65
CA VAL A 64 -2.27 6.46 7.23
C VAL A 64 -2.91 5.25 7.87
N THR A 65 -4.21 5.32 8.16
CA THR A 65 -5.03 4.14 8.44
C THR A 65 -5.63 3.65 7.13
N VAL A 66 -5.51 2.36 6.86
CA VAL A 66 -6.02 1.71 5.65
C VAL A 66 -7.00 0.61 6.01
N SER A 67 -8.11 0.54 5.27
CA SER A 67 -9.14 -0.51 5.38
C SER A 67 -9.76 -0.84 4.02
N ALA A 68 -10.28 -2.04 3.89
CA ALA A 68 -11.09 -2.46 2.74
C ALA A 68 -11.83 -3.76 3.07
N ASP A 69 -12.79 -4.11 2.23
CA ASP A 69 -13.34 -5.46 2.17
C ASP A 69 -12.40 -6.32 1.32
N TRP A 70 -11.46 -6.99 2.00
CA TRP A 70 -10.43 -7.80 1.37
C TRP A 70 -11.00 -9.15 0.96
N GLU A 71 -11.05 -9.44 -0.34
CA GLU A 71 -11.73 -10.62 -0.87
C GLU A 71 -10.87 -11.50 -1.77
N MET A 72 -10.03 -10.88 -2.59
CA MET A 72 -9.25 -11.60 -3.59
C MET A 72 -7.79 -11.71 -3.20
N GLU A 73 -7.19 -12.84 -3.55
CA GLU A 73 -5.75 -13.08 -3.33
C GLU A 73 -4.93 -11.94 -3.93
N CYS A 74 -4.02 -11.39 -3.13
CA CYS A 74 -3.19 -10.23 -3.43
C CYS A 74 -3.93 -8.88 -3.48
N ASP A 75 -5.19 -8.76 -3.05
CA ASP A 75 -5.78 -7.45 -2.79
C ASP A 75 -4.92 -6.67 -1.81
N GLN A 76 -4.57 -5.43 -2.11
CA GLN A 76 -3.63 -4.63 -1.31
C GLN A 76 -3.98 -3.14 -1.32
N GLY A 77 -3.58 -2.48 -0.23
CA GLY A 77 -3.64 -1.02 -0.11
C GLY A 77 -2.75 -0.50 1.01
N GLY A 78 -2.30 0.74 0.89
CA GLY A 78 -1.43 1.34 1.89
C GLY A 78 -0.61 2.54 1.40
N LEU A 79 0.54 2.77 2.04
CA LEU A 79 1.50 3.80 1.68
C LEU A 79 2.44 3.35 0.58
N VAL A 80 2.85 4.29 -0.26
CA VAL A 80 3.90 4.07 -1.27
C VAL A 80 4.87 5.26 -1.27
N ILE A 81 6.16 4.98 -1.44
CA ILE A 81 7.23 5.98 -1.51
C ILE A 81 8.18 5.66 -2.65
N PHE A 82 8.53 6.68 -3.44
CA PHE A 82 9.48 6.59 -4.54
C PHE A 82 10.65 7.54 -4.30
N ALA A 83 11.85 7.12 -4.66
CA ALA A 83 13.05 7.95 -4.59
C ALA A 83 13.63 8.19 -5.98
N GLY A 84 13.74 9.45 -6.38
CA GLY A 84 14.27 9.88 -7.67
C GLY A 84 13.19 10.33 -8.65
N ALA A 85 13.03 9.67 -9.79
CA ALA A 85 12.02 10.05 -10.78
C ALA A 85 10.59 9.79 -10.27
N ALA A 86 9.68 10.69 -10.61
CA ALA A 86 8.26 10.52 -10.30
C ALA A 86 7.72 9.22 -10.93
N PRO A 87 6.80 8.55 -10.26
CA PRO A 87 6.17 7.34 -10.79
C PRO A 87 5.44 7.64 -12.10
N ARG A 88 5.40 6.64 -12.98
CA ARG A 88 4.71 6.69 -14.26
C ARG A 88 3.92 5.42 -14.47
N SER A 89 2.85 5.50 -15.24
CA SER A 89 2.08 4.33 -15.66
C SER A 89 2.89 3.44 -16.63
N PHE A 90 2.93 2.14 -16.34
CA PHE A 90 3.50 1.14 -17.23
C PHE A 90 2.67 -0.14 -17.15
N SER A 91 2.23 -0.65 -18.31
CA SER A 91 1.75 -2.02 -18.45
C SER A 91 2.81 -2.84 -19.19
N SER A 92 2.92 -4.13 -18.86
CA SER A 92 3.83 -5.07 -19.55
C SER A 92 3.49 -5.23 -21.03
N ASP A 93 2.25 -4.91 -21.41
CA ASP A 93 1.70 -5.18 -22.74
C ASP A 93 1.76 -3.98 -23.70
N ALA A 94 2.40 -2.86 -23.31
CA ALA A 94 2.53 -1.70 -24.19
C ALA A 94 3.56 -2.00 -25.31
N PRO A 95 3.13 -2.26 -26.56
CA PRO A 95 4.05 -2.47 -27.66
C PRO A 95 4.74 -1.15 -28.00
N GLY A 96 6.07 -1.13 -28.04
CA GLY A 96 6.81 -0.06 -28.69
C GLY A 96 7.75 0.79 -27.85
N ARG A 97 8.40 0.24 -26.83
CA ARG A 97 9.60 0.88 -26.28
C ARG A 97 10.77 0.69 -27.23
N THR A 98 10.91 1.59 -28.21
CA THR A 98 12.18 1.70 -28.93
C THR A 98 13.28 2.14 -27.96
N PRO A 99 14.41 1.42 -27.88
CA PRO A 99 15.57 1.87 -27.13
C PRO A 99 16.00 3.23 -27.69
N ARG A 100 16.11 4.25 -26.84
CA ARG A 100 16.74 5.51 -27.26
C ARG A 100 18.20 5.21 -27.63
N LEU A 101 18.54 5.49 -28.88
CA LEU A 101 19.92 5.39 -29.35
C LEU A 101 20.80 6.30 -28.46
N GLY A 102 21.78 5.72 -27.75
CA GLY A 102 22.87 6.42 -27.10
C GLY A 102 22.82 6.60 -25.58
N GLY A 103 21.79 6.12 -24.90
CA GLY A 103 21.77 6.08 -23.43
C GLY A 103 21.25 4.73 -22.98
N GLY A 104 21.93 4.05 -22.07
CA GLY A 104 21.36 2.88 -21.42
C GLY A 104 19.98 3.17 -20.83
N PRO A 105 19.11 2.18 -20.67
CA PRO A 105 17.78 2.40 -20.08
C PRO A 105 17.96 3.15 -18.74
N PRO A 106 17.14 4.21 -18.48
CA PRO A 106 17.23 4.89 -17.20
C PRO A 106 17.05 3.83 -16.11
N ARG A 107 17.98 3.79 -15.16
CA ARG A 107 17.87 2.85 -14.03
C ARG A 107 16.51 3.08 -13.37
N PRO A 108 15.71 2.03 -13.20
CA PRO A 108 14.42 2.17 -12.55
C PRO A 108 14.62 2.74 -11.15
N GLY A 109 13.76 3.71 -10.78
CA GLY A 109 13.80 4.33 -9.46
C GLY A 109 13.60 3.29 -8.35
N LYS A 110 14.06 3.62 -7.14
CA LYS A 110 13.75 2.83 -5.95
C LYS A 110 12.33 3.15 -5.50
N TRP A 111 11.60 2.15 -5.05
CA TRP A 111 10.32 2.37 -4.41
C TRP A 111 10.04 1.34 -3.33
N VAL A 112 9.18 1.70 -2.39
CA VAL A 112 8.66 0.83 -1.34
C VAL A 112 7.16 1.04 -1.25
N LYS A 113 6.39 -0.03 -1.17
CA LYS A 113 4.99 -0.01 -0.79
C LYS A 113 4.80 -0.80 0.49
N ALA A 114 3.89 -0.36 1.37
CA ALA A 114 3.59 -1.02 2.63
C ALA A 114 2.14 -0.77 3.04
N GLY A 115 1.47 -1.80 3.56
CA GLY A 115 0.06 -1.70 3.90
C GLY A 115 -0.53 -3.02 4.34
N MET A 116 -1.77 -3.22 3.95
CA MET A 116 -2.49 -4.48 4.10
C MET A 116 -2.47 -5.26 2.80
N GLU A 117 -2.44 -6.60 2.92
CA GLU A 117 -2.52 -7.52 1.81
C GLU A 117 -3.29 -8.77 2.21
N PHE A 118 -4.24 -9.17 1.35
CA PHE A 118 -4.97 -10.42 1.52
C PHE A 118 -4.20 -11.56 0.88
N CYS A 119 -3.83 -12.55 1.66
CA CYS A 119 -3.07 -13.70 1.20
C CYS A 119 -3.47 -14.96 1.96
N SER A 120 -3.70 -16.06 1.24
CA SER A 120 -4.05 -17.36 1.82
C SER A 120 -5.27 -17.30 2.76
N GLY A 121 -6.29 -16.52 2.37
CA GLY A 121 -7.54 -16.41 3.10
C GLY A 121 -7.49 -15.52 4.35
N THR A 122 -6.41 -14.77 4.58
CA THR A 122 -6.24 -13.88 5.73
C THR A 122 -5.54 -12.58 5.35
N VAL A 123 -5.72 -11.55 6.17
CA VAL A 123 -5.09 -10.25 5.97
C VAL A 123 -3.75 -10.19 6.71
N HIS A 124 -2.75 -9.62 6.06
CA HIS A 124 -1.39 -9.47 6.57
C HIS A 124 -0.96 -8.00 6.53
N ALA A 125 -0.04 -7.61 7.41
CA ALA A 125 0.79 -6.44 7.16
C ALA A 125 1.82 -6.83 6.10
N SER A 126 1.90 -6.04 5.03
CA SER A 126 2.73 -6.32 3.86
C SER A 126 3.70 -5.18 3.58
N SER A 127 4.85 -5.53 3.03
CA SER A 127 5.74 -4.55 2.40
C SER A 127 6.48 -5.14 1.22
N VAL A 128 6.66 -4.33 0.18
CA VAL A 128 7.51 -4.65 -0.97
C VAL A 128 8.53 -3.55 -1.14
N SER A 129 9.80 -3.91 -1.28
CA SER A 129 10.88 -2.96 -1.58
C SER A 129 11.52 -3.31 -2.92
N ALA A 130 11.70 -2.31 -3.79
CA ALA A 130 12.25 -2.50 -5.11
C ALA A 130 13.52 -1.69 -5.35
N THR A 131 14.55 -2.39 -5.86
CA THR A 131 15.81 -1.84 -6.39
C THR A 131 15.82 -1.93 -7.90
N ALA A 132 16.94 -1.52 -8.55
CA ALA A 132 17.13 -1.74 -9.98
C ALA A 132 17.05 -3.23 -10.39
N ASP A 133 17.36 -4.14 -9.47
CA ASP A 133 17.56 -5.56 -9.73
C ASP A 133 16.32 -6.42 -9.48
N GLY A 134 15.31 -5.88 -8.82
CA GLY A 134 14.07 -6.60 -8.53
C GLY A 134 13.30 -6.06 -7.35
N ALA A 135 12.29 -6.81 -6.92
CA ALA A 135 11.49 -6.52 -5.74
C ALA A 135 11.59 -7.65 -4.73
N ASP A 136 11.52 -7.26 -3.47
CA ASP A 136 11.56 -8.16 -2.32
C ASP A 136 10.30 -7.94 -1.47
N TRP A 137 9.54 -9.01 -1.26
CA TRP A 137 8.22 -9.04 -0.65
C TRP A 137 8.26 -9.66 0.73
N CYS A 138 7.56 -9.05 1.68
CA CYS A 138 7.47 -9.48 3.07
C CYS A 138 6.03 -9.41 3.57
N LEU A 139 5.58 -10.48 4.21
CA LEU A 139 4.29 -10.57 4.90
C LEU A 139 4.47 -10.82 6.39
N SER A 140 3.64 -10.20 7.21
CA SER A 140 3.53 -10.45 8.64
C SER A 140 2.08 -10.73 8.99
N PRO A 141 1.76 -11.92 9.54
CA PRO A 141 0.39 -12.25 9.93
C PRO A 141 -0.15 -11.26 10.96
N LEU A 142 -1.39 -10.83 10.78
CA LEU A 142 -2.11 -10.00 11.74
C LEU A 142 -2.87 -10.93 12.69
N CYS A 143 -2.28 -11.20 13.85
CA CYS A 143 -2.94 -12.00 14.88
C CYS A 143 -3.80 -11.11 15.76
N VAL A 144 -5.08 -11.41 15.87
CA VAL A 144 -5.92 -10.89 16.98
C VAL A 144 -5.47 -11.63 18.24
N PRO A 145 -5.02 -10.93 19.31
CA PRO A 145 -4.79 -11.60 20.58
C PRO A 145 -6.11 -12.21 21.07
N GLU A 146 -6.15 -13.53 21.21
CA GLU A 146 -7.29 -14.19 21.86
C GLU A 146 -7.46 -13.61 23.28
N PRO A 147 -8.69 -13.22 23.68
CA PRO A 147 -8.92 -12.80 25.04
C PRO A 147 -8.56 -13.95 25.99
N ARG A 148 -7.55 -13.74 26.83
CA ARG A 148 -7.16 -14.68 27.88
C ARG A 148 -8.34 -14.85 28.86
N GLY A 149 -9.08 -15.92 28.73
CA GLY A 149 -10.12 -16.27 29.70
C GLY A 149 -11.41 -16.76 29.08
N GLY A 150 -11.52 -18.05 28.85
CA GLY A 150 -12.78 -18.70 28.51
C GLY A 150 -12.55 -20.04 27.84
N GLY A 151 -12.30 -21.09 28.62
CA GLY A 151 -12.32 -22.47 28.16
C GLY A 151 -13.73 -22.88 27.71
N GLY A 152 -14.07 -22.56 26.49
CA GLY A 152 -15.29 -22.95 25.82
C GLY A 152 -14.95 -23.38 24.40
N ARG A 153 -14.94 -24.68 24.15
CA ARG A 153 -14.93 -25.25 22.81
C ARG A 153 -16.12 -24.67 22.04
N ARG A 154 -15.90 -23.75 21.11
CA ARG A 154 -16.90 -23.37 20.10
C ARG A 154 -16.68 -24.27 18.88
N GLU A 155 -17.46 -25.35 18.86
CA GLU A 155 -17.78 -26.06 17.63
C GLU A 155 -18.78 -25.22 16.84
N GLY A 156 -18.47 -24.90 15.60
CA GLY A 156 -19.44 -24.43 14.61
C GLY A 156 -19.30 -22.96 14.22
N GLY A 157 -18.90 -22.70 12.98
CA GLY A 157 -19.18 -21.48 12.24
C GLY A 157 -18.29 -20.29 12.62
N GLY A 158 -17.05 -20.29 12.19
CA GLY A 158 -16.09 -19.24 12.51
C GLY A 158 -16.29 -17.99 11.68
N GLY A 159 -17.04 -17.05 12.20
CA GLY A 159 -16.91 -15.63 11.86
C GLY A 159 -15.99 -14.96 12.87
N GLY A 160 -14.67 -15.24 12.84
CA GLY A 160 -13.71 -14.40 13.54
C GLY A 160 -13.77 -13.02 12.89
N VAL A 161 -13.99 -11.97 13.70
CA VAL A 161 -13.87 -10.58 13.22
C VAL A 161 -12.42 -10.41 12.80
N GLY A 162 -12.17 -10.54 11.49
CA GLY A 162 -10.86 -10.31 10.92
C GLY A 162 -10.44 -8.86 11.17
N ILE A 163 -9.13 -8.61 11.22
CA ILE A 163 -8.61 -7.25 11.26
C ILE A 163 -8.94 -6.61 9.93
N GLN A 164 -9.80 -5.60 9.92
CA GLN A 164 -10.25 -4.91 8.72
C GLN A 164 -9.44 -3.65 8.42
N SER A 165 -8.77 -3.09 9.43
CA SER A 165 -7.98 -1.86 9.30
C SER A 165 -6.61 -1.97 9.95
N LEU A 166 -5.65 -1.21 9.40
CA LEU A 166 -4.28 -1.15 9.89
C LEU A 166 -3.75 0.27 9.75
N ARG A 167 -3.11 0.81 10.80
CA ARG A 167 -2.34 2.03 10.68
C ARG A 167 -0.91 1.69 10.27
N ILE A 168 -0.45 2.28 9.17
CA ILE A 168 0.89 2.08 8.61
C ILE A 168 1.68 3.37 8.74
N LYS A 169 2.96 3.25 9.09
CA LYS A 169 3.89 4.37 9.13
C LYS A 169 5.17 4.03 8.38
N LEU A 170 5.61 4.96 7.54
CA LEU A 170 6.93 5.02 6.93
C LEU A 170 7.72 6.12 7.63
N GLU A 171 8.93 5.84 8.09
CA GLU A 171 9.75 6.78 8.85
C GLU A 171 11.20 6.75 8.36
N ARG A 172 11.78 7.92 8.12
CA ARG A 172 13.18 8.04 7.76
C ARG A 172 14.05 8.13 8.99
N ILE A 173 15.01 7.22 9.12
CA ILE A 173 16.07 7.28 10.16
C ILE A 173 17.43 7.19 9.45
N GLY A 174 18.08 8.35 9.29
CA GLY A 174 19.31 8.45 8.49
C GLY A 174 19.07 8.10 7.03
N HIS A 175 19.74 7.06 6.53
CA HIS A 175 19.55 6.55 5.17
C HIS A 175 18.53 5.40 5.06
N ALA A 176 18.04 4.90 6.19
CA ALA A 176 17.09 3.82 6.24
C ALA A 176 15.64 4.33 6.20
N LEU A 177 14.77 3.54 5.57
CA LEU A 177 13.32 3.65 5.67
C LEU A 177 12.84 2.56 6.62
N TRP A 178 12.20 2.97 7.71
CA TRP A 178 11.59 2.08 8.68
C TRP A 178 10.10 1.99 8.41
N ILE A 179 9.56 0.77 8.45
CA ILE A 179 8.16 0.47 8.21
C ILE A 179 7.57 -0.09 9.50
N TRP A 180 6.53 0.57 9.98
CA TRP A 180 5.83 0.21 11.19
C TRP A 180 4.35 -0.01 10.90
N TYR A 181 3.72 -0.83 11.70
CA TYR A 181 2.27 -0.99 11.68
C TYR A 181 1.69 -1.04 13.09
N GLN A 182 0.43 -0.66 13.20
CA GLN A 182 -0.37 -0.71 14.41
C GLN A 182 -1.76 -1.22 14.05
N VAL A 183 -2.21 -2.26 14.76
CA VAL A 183 -3.60 -2.71 14.67
C VAL A 183 -4.42 -1.76 15.53
N PRO A 184 -5.40 -1.02 14.96
CA PRO A 184 -6.28 -0.20 15.76
C PRO A 184 -6.97 -1.07 16.81
N SER A 185 -6.69 -0.82 18.08
CA SER A 185 -7.40 -1.49 19.17
C SER A 185 -8.75 -0.80 19.32
N ALA A 186 -9.83 -1.57 19.41
CA ALA A 186 -11.06 -1.06 19.94
C ALA A 186 -10.79 -0.65 21.40
N VAL A 187 -10.47 0.62 21.63
CA VAL A 187 -10.29 1.17 22.97
C VAL A 187 -11.66 1.12 23.65
N PRO A 188 -11.80 0.42 24.78
CA PRO A 188 -13.07 0.43 25.52
C PRO A 188 -13.46 1.87 25.81
N THR A 189 -14.69 2.23 25.50
CA THR A 189 -15.23 3.57 25.69
C THR A 189 -14.99 4.02 27.14
N GLY A 190 -14.16 5.05 27.33
CA GLY A 190 -13.84 5.61 28.66
C GLY A 190 -12.40 5.42 29.17
N MET A 191 -11.52 4.72 28.43
CA MET A 191 -10.09 4.66 28.76
C MET A 191 -9.29 5.61 27.88
N THR A 192 -8.67 6.63 28.48
CA THR A 192 -7.62 7.43 27.82
C THR A 192 -6.30 6.67 27.90
N MET A 193 -5.75 6.31 26.75
CA MET A 193 -4.41 5.73 26.71
C MET A 193 -3.34 6.81 26.90
N THR A 194 -2.29 6.52 27.68
CA THR A 194 -1.14 7.42 27.77
C THR A 194 -0.35 7.43 26.46
N PRO A 195 0.37 8.53 26.11
CA PRO A 195 1.20 8.58 24.92
C PRO A 195 2.21 7.43 24.84
N GLU A 196 2.74 6.98 25.99
CA GLU A 196 3.66 5.84 26.03
C GLU A 196 2.95 4.52 25.71
N ALA A 197 1.72 4.33 26.17
CA ALA A 197 0.93 3.14 25.85
C ALA A 197 0.58 3.09 24.37
N VAL A 198 0.27 4.22 23.74
CA VAL A 198 0.04 4.33 22.30
C VAL A 198 1.34 4.03 21.51
N SER A 199 2.47 4.59 21.95
CA SER A 199 3.78 4.34 21.33
C SER A 199 4.19 2.87 21.40
N SER A 200 3.84 2.17 22.47
CA SER A 200 4.18 0.74 22.64
C SER A 200 3.38 -0.21 21.75
N THR A 201 2.34 0.27 21.07
CA THR A 201 1.52 -0.58 20.17
C THR A 201 2.03 -0.65 18.75
N TRP A 202 2.98 0.21 18.36
CA TRP A 202 3.63 0.15 17.07
C TRP A 202 4.56 -1.07 16.98
N LYS A 203 4.37 -1.87 15.94
CA LYS A 203 5.19 -3.03 15.63
C LYS A 203 6.05 -2.72 14.40
N LYS A 204 7.32 -3.12 14.48
CA LYS A 204 8.24 -3.01 13.35
C LYS A 204 7.90 -4.08 12.33
N LEU A 205 7.66 -3.70 11.07
CA LEU A 205 7.48 -4.61 9.96
C LEU A 205 8.82 -4.87 9.25
N ARG A 206 9.53 -3.79 8.93
CA ARG A 206 10.76 -3.90 8.14
C ARG A 206 11.66 -2.67 8.30
N GLU A 207 12.96 -2.86 8.05
CA GLU A 207 13.94 -1.82 7.82
C GLU A 207 14.54 -1.97 6.43
N VAL A 208 14.51 -0.90 5.63
CA VAL A 208 15.13 -0.84 4.30
C VAL A 208 16.32 0.11 4.40
N THR A 209 17.51 -0.44 4.72
CA THR A 209 18.71 0.32 5.12
C THR A 209 19.27 1.23 4.04
N TRP A 210 19.00 0.92 2.78
CA TRP A 210 19.58 1.56 1.60
C TRP A 210 18.65 2.59 0.91
N PHE A 211 17.42 2.77 1.40
CA PHE A 211 16.39 3.47 0.63
C PHE A 211 16.78 4.91 0.28
N PHE A 212 17.27 5.67 1.23
CA PHE A 212 17.68 7.07 1.02
C PHE A 212 19.15 7.24 0.65
N TYR A 213 19.94 6.18 0.59
CA TYR A 213 21.33 6.26 0.18
C TYR A 213 21.46 6.62 -1.30
N GLY A 214 22.21 7.69 -1.61
CA GLY A 214 22.42 8.17 -2.97
C GLY A 214 21.20 8.88 -3.59
N VAL A 215 20.28 9.35 -2.75
CA VAL A 215 19.10 10.14 -3.16
C VAL A 215 18.91 11.41 -2.32
N GLU A 216 19.96 11.86 -1.63
CA GLU A 216 19.90 12.98 -0.70
C GLU A 216 19.44 14.29 -1.35
N GLU A 217 19.79 14.48 -2.63
CA GLU A 217 19.42 15.68 -3.42
C GLU A 217 18.27 15.39 -4.42
N LYS A 218 17.63 14.23 -4.34
CA LYS A 218 16.57 13.85 -5.26
C LYS A 218 15.21 14.05 -4.62
N PHE A 219 14.20 14.23 -5.48
CA PHE A 219 12.82 14.27 -5.02
C PHE A 219 12.43 12.92 -4.43
N VAL A 220 11.63 13.00 -3.38
CA VAL A 220 10.90 11.88 -2.80
C VAL A 220 9.43 12.09 -3.11
N HIS A 221 8.77 11.05 -3.62
CA HIS A 221 7.35 11.07 -3.92
C HIS A 221 6.66 10.09 -2.98
N VAL A 222 5.70 10.55 -2.21
CA VAL A 222 5.04 9.74 -1.19
C VAL A 222 3.53 9.89 -1.27
N GLY A 223 2.81 8.83 -1.02
CA GLY A 223 1.36 8.82 -1.08
C GLY A 223 0.77 7.45 -0.77
N VAL A 224 -0.42 7.20 -1.32
CA VAL A 224 -1.16 5.97 -1.11
C VAL A 224 -1.42 5.23 -2.40
N TYR A 225 -1.65 3.91 -2.30
CA TYR A 225 -1.97 3.05 -3.43
C TYR A 225 -3.05 2.05 -3.07
N ALA A 226 -3.76 1.57 -4.09
CA ALA A 226 -4.65 0.42 -4.05
C ALA A 226 -4.30 -0.53 -5.20
N SER A 227 -4.49 -1.83 -5.03
CA SER A 227 -4.09 -2.81 -6.05
C SER A 227 -4.90 -4.10 -5.93
N ARG A 228 -5.37 -4.61 -7.07
CA ARG A 228 -6.02 -5.93 -7.24
C ARG A 228 -5.30 -6.69 -8.35
N PRO A 229 -4.14 -7.34 -8.07
CA PRO A 229 -3.30 -7.98 -9.08
C PRO A 229 -3.97 -9.12 -9.81
N ASN A 230 -4.80 -9.89 -9.09
CA ASN A 230 -5.50 -11.00 -9.70
C ASN A 230 -6.82 -10.53 -10.30
N GLY A 231 -6.93 -10.69 -11.61
CA GLY A 231 -8.22 -10.68 -12.29
C GLY A 231 -8.94 -12.01 -12.06
N VAL A 232 -10.20 -12.10 -12.46
CA VAL A 232 -11.03 -13.31 -12.38
C VAL A 232 -10.52 -14.45 -13.30
N ALA A 233 -9.33 -14.33 -13.90
CA ALA A 233 -8.72 -15.34 -14.76
C ALA A 233 -8.38 -16.61 -13.96
N GLY A 234 -9.32 -17.57 -13.95
CA GLY A 234 -9.14 -18.90 -13.32
C GLY A 234 -10.39 -19.50 -12.70
N ARG A 235 -11.47 -18.75 -12.56
CA ARG A 235 -12.80 -19.30 -12.31
C ARG A 235 -13.61 -19.13 -13.59
N ASP A 236 -14.19 -20.21 -14.10
CA ASP A 236 -14.95 -20.30 -15.34
C ASP A 236 -15.60 -18.97 -15.76
N GLU A 237 -14.99 -18.27 -16.71
CA GLU A 237 -15.48 -17.03 -17.32
C GLU A 237 -16.95 -17.18 -17.77
N ALA A 238 -17.36 -18.41 -18.11
CA ALA A 238 -18.71 -18.73 -18.51
C ALA A 238 -19.76 -18.64 -17.39
N MET A 239 -19.36 -18.79 -16.12
CA MET A 239 -20.30 -18.79 -15.00
C MET A 239 -20.54 -17.37 -14.46
N TRP A 240 -19.60 -16.44 -14.64
CA TRP A 240 -19.70 -15.05 -14.20
C TRP A 240 -20.48 -14.16 -15.17
N THR A 241 -20.36 -14.41 -16.48
CA THR A 241 -21.11 -13.67 -17.51
C THR A 241 -22.62 -13.94 -17.45
N MET A 242 -23.07 -15.06 -16.88
CA MET A 242 -24.48 -15.37 -16.73
C MET A 242 -25.18 -14.63 -15.59
N HIS A 243 -24.44 -14.02 -14.66
CA HIS A 243 -25.02 -13.32 -13.50
C HIS A 243 -24.91 -11.79 -13.57
N GLY A 244 -24.43 -11.23 -14.70
CA GLY A 244 -24.38 -9.77 -14.90
C GLY A 244 -23.49 -9.04 -13.86
N GLY A 245 -22.59 -9.75 -13.19
CA GLY A 245 -21.69 -9.17 -12.20
C GLY A 245 -20.62 -8.35 -12.92
N GLU A 246 -20.73 -7.02 -12.87
CA GLU A 246 -19.58 -6.15 -13.03
C GLU A 246 -18.55 -6.62 -12.00
N THR A 247 -17.31 -6.86 -12.42
CA THR A 247 -16.21 -7.15 -11.48
C THR A 247 -16.01 -5.90 -10.66
N GLU A 248 -16.63 -5.83 -9.50
CA GLU A 248 -16.48 -4.70 -8.59
C GLU A 248 -14.99 -4.55 -8.25
N GLY A 249 -14.49 -3.34 -8.45
CA GLY A 249 -13.13 -3.00 -8.08
C GLY A 249 -12.95 -3.07 -6.56
N LEU A 250 -11.74 -3.33 -6.10
CA LEU A 250 -11.38 -3.18 -4.70
C LEU A 250 -11.47 -1.69 -4.31
N VAL A 251 -12.32 -1.36 -3.36
CA VAL A 251 -12.37 -0.03 -2.77
C VAL A 251 -11.52 -0.03 -1.50
N VAL A 252 -10.41 0.71 -1.53
CA VAL A 252 -9.56 0.90 -0.36
C VAL A 252 -9.84 2.26 0.25
N GLU A 253 -10.10 2.27 1.53
CA GLU A 253 -10.35 3.45 2.35
C GLU A 253 -9.08 3.90 3.04
N PHE A 254 -8.86 5.21 3.08
CA PHE A 254 -7.73 5.85 3.73
C PHE A 254 -8.23 6.91 4.71
N GLU A 255 -7.75 6.84 5.94
CA GLU A 255 -8.07 7.78 6.99
C GLU A 255 -6.80 8.40 7.56
N ASP A 256 -6.87 9.68 7.90
CA ASP A 256 -5.80 10.43 8.58
C ASP A 256 -4.44 10.35 7.86
N LEU A 257 -4.43 10.60 6.54
CA LEU A 257 -3.16 10.65 5.80
C LEU A 257 -2.31 11.84 6.27
N GLU A 258 -1.18 11.53 6.86
CA GLU A 258 -0.19 12.51 7.31
C GLU A 258 1.14 12.31 6.58
N ILE A 259 1.78 13.41 6.14
CA ILE A 259 3.08 13.41 5.46
C ILE A 259 3.89 14.59 5.98
N PHE A 260 5.13 14.35 6.43
CA PHE A 260 6.05 15.33 6.99
C PHE A 260 7.45 15.27 6.36
#